data_eb62537031731bdd4adb2ad1eee71592
#
_entry.id   eb62537031731bdd4adb2ad1eee71592
#
_cell.length_a   1.000
_cell.length_b   1.000
_cell.length_c   1.000
_cell.angle_alpha   90.00
_cell.angle_beta   90.00
_cell.angle_gamma   90.00
#
_symmetry.space_group_name_H-M   'P 1'
#
loop_
_entity.id
_entity.type
_entity.pdbx_description
1 polymer ?
#
loop_
_entity_poly.entity_id
_entity_poly.type
_entity_poly.pdbx_seq_one_letter_code
_entity_poly.pdbx_strand_id
1 'polypeptide(L)'
;RSANRGACAQICRLPFDAALEDGTVLARHQYLLSLKDNNQSGNLAELVAAGVRSFKIEGRLKDMDYVKNITAFYRKKLDAFLNTHPEYAKESVGDVRFSFTPDPAKTFNRGATEYFVHGRIPHIATITTPKNAGEPIGTVKKINARSIVIRANEPLHNGDGLTFYDQKGELSGLLANRVEPLEGRTTEIFTRESPAKLANLRPGTQILRNHDQAWTRELEGDTSVRKIPVRIE
;
A
#
# COMPACT_ATOMS: atom_id res chain seq x y z
N ARG A 1 -24.33 14.14 4.52
CA ARG A 1 -24.09 12.75 4.12
C ARG A 1 -23.69 11.94 5.34
N SER A 2 -24.12 10.69 5.42
CA SER A 2 -23.85 9.81 6.56
C SER A 2 -23.06 8.57 6.11
N ALA A 3 -21.94 8.31 6.77
CA ALA A 3 -21.15 7.10 6.55
C ALA A 3 -21.94 5.82 6.87
N ASN A 4 -22.82 5.85 7.88
CA ASN A 4 -23.68 4.73 8.26
C ASN A 4 -24.66 4.32 7.15
N ARG A 5 -25.02 5.26 6.28
CA ARG A 5 -25.89 5.02 5.11
C ARG A 5 -25.10 4.77 3.81
N GLY A 6 -23.82 4.49 3.90
CA GLY A 6 -22.97 4.28 2.74
C GLY A 6 -22.54 5.56 2.00
N ALA A 7 -23.00 6.75 2.40
CA ALA A 7 -22.77 8.01 1.70
C ALA A 7 -21.60 8.82 2.28
N CYS A 8 -20.49 8.18 2.63
CA CYS A 8 -19.32 8.85 3.15
C CYS A 8 -18.75 9.85 2.13
N ALA A 9 -18.59 11.10 2.54
CA ALA A 9 -18.01 12.15 1.69
C ALA A 9 -16.47 12.20 1.77
N GLN A 10 -15.85 11.30 2.54
CA GLN A 10 -14.40 11.24 2.77
C GLN A 10 -13.78 12.59 3.20
N ILE A 11 -14.47 13.33 4.05
CA ILE A 11 -14.00 14.64 4.55
C ILE A 11 -12.61 14.51 5.19
N CYS A 12 -12.32 13.39 5.88
CA CYS A 12 -11.00 13.10 6.43
C CYS A 12 -9.87 12.98 5.39
N ARG A 13 -10.18 13.09 4.10
CA ARG A 13 -9.21 13.07 2.99
C ARG A 13 -9.08 14.43 2.30
N LEU A 14 -9.69 15.46 2.86
CA LEU A 14 -9.52 16.84 2.43
C LEU A 14 -8.36 17.50 3.18
N PRO A 15 -7.71 18.50 2.60
CA PRO A 15 -6.73 19.31 3.32
C PRO A 15 -7.43 20.27 4.28
N PHE A 16 -6.78 20.53 5.41
CA PHE A 16 -7.25 21.44 6.44
C PHE A 16 -6.15 22.40 6.86
N ASP A 17 -6.56 23.56 7.33
CA ASP A 17 -5.72 24.44 8.11
C ASP A 17 -5.95 24.15 9.61
N ALA A 18 -4.91 24.24 10.42
CA ALA A 18 -5.01 24.15 11.87
C ALA A 18 -4.38 25.40 12.52
N ALA A 19 -5.08 25.95 13.50
CA ALA A 19 -4.60 27.07 14.29
C ALA A 19 -4.96 26.89 15.77
N LEU A 20 -4.21 27.53 16.65
CA LEU A 20 -4.56 27.66 18.06
C LEU A 20 -5.66 28.72 18.23
N GLU A 21 -6.25 28.79 19.42
CA GLU A 21 -7.30 29.76 19.76
C GLU A 21 -6.82 31.22 19.66
N ASP A 22 -5.51 31.44 19.86
CA ASP A 22 -4.86 32.75 19.72
C ASP A 22 -4.60 33.14 18.24
N GLY A 23 -4.98 32.29 17.28
CA GLY A 23 -4.78 32.51 15.86
C GLY A 23 -3.42 32.03 15.33
N THR A 24 -2.55 31.49 16.18
CA THR A 24 -1.27 30.91 15.75
C THR A 24 -1.50 29.74 14.81
N VAL A 25 -1.03 29.85 13.57
CA VAL A 25 -1.19 28.81 12.54
C VAL A 25 -0.20 27.69 12.78
N LEU A 26 -0.68 26.47 12.97
CA LEU A 26 0.09 25.25 13.15
C LEU A 26 0.33 24.52 11.84
N ALA A 27 -0.66 24.51 10.93
CA ALA A 27 -0.57 23.87 9.63
C ALA A 27 -1.47 24.58 8.61
N ARG A 28 -1.05 24.58 7.34
CA ARG A 28 -1.86 25.08 6.23
C ARG A 28 -1.96 24.03 5.14
N HIS A 29 -3.18 23.83 4.64
CA HIS A 29 -3.49 22.95 3.49
C HIS A 29 -2.88 21.56 3.61
N GLN A 30 -3.00 20.93 4.79
CA GLN A 30 -2.47 19.60 5.07
C GLN A 30 -3.58 18.58 5.33
N TYR A 31 -3.33 17.31 5.03
CA TYR A 31 -4.28 16.21 5.21
C TYR A 31 -4.25 15.68 6.65
N LEU A 32 -4.51 16.56 7.61
CA LEU A 32 -4.35 16.32 9.05
C LEU A 32 -5.17 15.14 9.57
N LEU A 33 -6.32 14.85 8.95
CA LEU A 33 -7.23 13.77 9.32
C LEU A 33 -7.04 12.51 8.45
N SER A 34 -6.05 12.50 7.55
CA SER A 34 -5.76 11.35 6.68
C SER A 34 -4.91 10.32 7.41
N LEU A 35 -5.55 9.50 8.25
CA LEU A 35 -4.86 8.45 8.99
C LEU A 35 -4.21 7.42 8.04
N LYS A 36 -3.04 6.94 8.45
CA LYS A 36 -2.39 5.75 7.86
C LYS A 36 -3.28 4.52 8.02
N ASP A 37 -3.03 3.49 7.24
CA ASP A 37 -3.81 2.27 7.31
C ASP A 37 -3.42 1.45 8.55
N ASN A 38 -4.43 0.93 9.27
CA ASN A 38 -4.22 0.11 10.47
C ASN A 38 -3.68 -1.27 10.06
N ASN A 39 -2.47 -1.60 10.48
CA ASN A 39 -1.85 -2.88 10.25
C ASN A 39 -1.43 -3.52 11.58
N GLN A 40 -2.19 -4.51 12.01
CA GLN A 40 -1.95 -5.25 13.26
C GLN A 40 -1.27 -6.62 13.01
N SER A 41 -0.70 -6.84 11.84
CA SER A 41 -0.12 -8.14 11.49
C SER A 41 1.10 -8.53 12.34
N GLY A 42 1.80 -7.55 12.90
CA GLY A 42 2.88 -7.76 13.87
C GLY A 42 2.37 -8.14 15.27
N ASN A 43 1.16 -7.72 15.62
CA ASN A 43 0.61 -7.81 16.97
C ASN A 43 -0.40 -8.96 17.14
N LEU A 44 -0.54 -9.85 16.15
CA LEU A 44 -1.56 -10.91 16.19
C LEU A 44 -1.42 -11.82 17.42
N ALA A 45 -0.20 -12.20 17.79
CA ALA A 45 0.04 -13.05 18.97
C ALA A 45 -0.42 -12.36 20.25
N GLU A 46 -0.05 -11.10 20.45
CA GLU A 46 -0.43 -10.31 21.64
C GLU A 46 -1.95 -10.07 21.70
N LEU A 47 -2.58 -9.79 20.55
CA LEU A 47 -4.03 -9.63 20.47
C LEU A 47 -4.77 -10.91 20.82
N VAL A 48 -4.30 -12.06 20.34
CA VAL A 48 -4.87 -13.38 20.69
C VAL A 48 -4.67 -13.68 22.16
N ALA A 49 -3.49 -13.43 22.72
CA ALA A 49 -3.20 -13.59 24.15
C ALA A 49 -4.08 -12.69 25.02
N ALA A 50 -4.38 -11.47 24.56
CA ALA A 50 -5.32 -10.53 25.21
C ALA A 50 -6.81 -10.94 25.07
N GLY A 51 -7.12 -12.05 24.39
CA GLY A 51 -8.47 -12.59 24.28
C GLY A 51 -9.20 -12.29 22.98
N VAL A 52 -8.56 -11.63 21.99
CA VAL A 52 -9.18 -11.42 20.67
C VAL A 52 -9.31 -12.75 19.93
N ARG A 53 -10.53 -13.06 19.44
CA ARG A 53 -10.83 -14.33 18.74
C ARG A 53 -11.35 -14.12 17.32
N SER A 54 -11.67 -12.89 16.93
CA SER A 54 -12.20 -12.56 15.61
C SER A 54 -11.53 -11.28 15.09
N PHE A 55 -11.13 -11.32 13.83
CA PHE A 55 -10.47 -10.21 13.16
C PHE A 55 -11.28 -9.79 11.94
N LYS A 56 -11.58 -8.50 11.86
CA LYS A 56 -12.30 -7.91 10.74
C LYS A 56 -11.35 -7.11 9.86
N ILE A 57 -11.28 -7.45 8.57
CA ILE A 57 -10.53 -6.70 7.57
C ILE A 57 -11.47 -5.70 6.91
N GLU A 58 -11.10 -4.42 6.95
CA GLU A 58 -11.84 -3.37 6.26
C GLU A 58 -11.27 -3.13 4.87
N GLY A 59 -12.15 -3.20 3.85
CA GLY A 59 -11.77 -3.04 2.45
C GLY A 59 -12.74 -2.15 1.67
N ARG A 60 -13.48 -1.27 2.36
CA ARG A 60 -14.44 -0.39 1.70
C ARG A 60 -13.77 0.51 0.66
N LEU A 61 -14.35 0.60 -0.52
CA LEU A 61 -13.82 1.34 -1.67
C LEU A 61 -12.45 0.82 -2.15
N LYS A 62 -12.11 -0.42 -1.83
CA LYS A 62 -10.93 -1.11 -2.34
C LYS A 62 -11.34 -2.05 -3.47
N ASP A 63 -10.38 -2.31 -4.37
CA ASP A 63 -10.52 -3.26 -5.46
C ASP A 63 -10.39 -4.73 -4.99
N MET A 64 -10.58 -5.65 -5.92
CA MET A 64 -10.49 -7.08 -5.66
C MET A 64 -9.06 -7.50 -5.33
N ASP A 65 -8.06 -6.86 -5.91
CA ASP A 65 -6.65 -7.16 -5.68
C ASP A 65 -6.26 -6.86 -4.24
N TYR A 66 -6.76 -5.74 -3.69
CA TYR A 66 -6.61 -5.45 -2.26
C TYR A 66 -7.26 -6.53 -1.39
N VAL A 67 -8.50 -6.95 -1.72
CA VAL A 67 -9.20 -7.96 -0.92
C VAL A 67 -8.45 -9.28 -0.93
N LYS A 68 -8.04 -9.77 -2.11
CA LYS A 68 -7.25 -11.00 -2.26
C LYS A 68 -5.94 -10.92 -1.47
N ASN A 69 -5.20 -9.84 -1.68
CA ASN A 69 -3.88 -9.63 -1.10
C ASN A 69 -3.93 -9.58 0.44
N ILE A 70 -4.73 -8.68 1.00
CA ILE A 70 -4.78 -8.49 2.45
C ILE A 70 -5.38 -9.70 3.17
N THR A 71 -6.40 -10.34 2.58
CA THR A 71 -6.98 -11.57 3.15
C THR A 71 -5.96 -12.70 3.16
N ALA A 72 -5.25 -12.92 2.06
CA ALA A 72 -4.19 -13.93 1.98
C ALA A 72 -3.03 -13.63 2.94
N PHE A 73 -2.65 -12.36 3.07
CA PHE A 73 -1.59 -11.93 3.97
C PHE A 73 -1.93 -12.27 5.44
N TYR A 74 -3.09 -11.85 5.92
CA TYR A 74 -3.51 -12.15 7.29
C TYR A 74 -3.78 -13.64 7.49
N ARG A 75 -4.30 -14.36 6.49
CA ARG A 75 -4.46 -15.81 6.58
C ARG A 75 -3.13 -16.52 6.79
N LYS A 76 -2.11 -16.18 6.00
CA LYS A 76 -0.76 -16.75 6.19
C LYS A 76 -0.17 -16.42 7.55
N LYS A 77 -0.36 -15.19 8.05
CA LYS A 77 0.11 -14.78 9.38
C LYS A 77 -0.57 -15.57 10.50
N LEU A 78 -1.90 -15.75 10.42
CA LEU A 78 -2.64 -16.54 11.40
C LEU A 78 -2.29 -18.03 11.32
N ASP A 79 -2.11 -18.60 10.13
CA ASP A 79 -1.68 -20.00 10.00
C ASP A 79 -0.30 -20.21 10.61
N ALA A 80 0.65 -19.30 10.37
CA ALA A 80 1.97 -19.35 10.98
C ALA A 80 1.92 -19.27 12.51
N PHE A 81 1.06 -18.41 13.05
CA PHE A 81 0.83 -18.32 14.51
C PHE A 81 0.25 -19.62 15.05
N LEU A 82 -0.80 -20.17 14.45
CA LEU A 82 -1.46 -21.40 14.91
C LEU A 82 -0.53 -22.64 14.85
N ASN A 83 0.39 -22.69 13.90
CA ASN A 83 1.37 -23.76 13.80
C ASN A 83 2.34 -23.82 14.98
N THR A 84 2.54 -22.69 15.67
CA THR A 84 3.43 -22.59 16.84
C THR A 84 2.68 -22.53 18.17
N HIS A 85 1.34 -22.48 18.16
CA HIS A 85 0.49 -22.34 19.34
C HIS A 85 -0.64 -23.38 19.33
N PRO A 86 -0.36 -24.66 19.68
CA PRO A 86 -1.32 -25.76 19.58
C PRO A 86 -2.52 -25.62 20.54
N GLU A 87 -2.45 -24.74 21.53
CA GLU A 87 -3.55 -24.37 22.41
C GLU A 87 -4.67 -23.58 21.71
N TYR A 88 -4.42 -23.09 20.51
CA TYR A 88 -5.39 -22.42 19.66
C TYR A 88 -5.70 -23.22 18.41
N ALA A 89 -6.93 -23.12 17.93
CA ALA A 89 -7.37 -23.73 16.68
C ALA A 89 -8.17 -22.74 15.84
N LYS A 90 -8.14 -22.94 14.53
CA LYS A 90 -9.03 -22.20 13.62
C LYS A 90 -10.45 -22.80 13.70
N GLU A 91 -11.47 -21.93 13.76
CA GLU A 91 -12.87 -22.38 13.74
C GLU A 91 -13.25 -23.01 12.39
N SER A 92 -12.70 -22.48 11.29
CA SER A 92 -12.98 -22.98 9.95
C SER A 92 -12.13 -24.20 9.62
N VAL A 93 -12.75 -25.24 9.05
CA VAL A 93 -12.06 -26.47 8.59
C VAL A 93 -11.39 -26.26 7.22
N GLY A 94 -10.38 -27.09 6.93
CA GLY A 94 -9.66 -27.10 5.65
C GLY A 94 -8.49 -26.13 5.57
N ASP A 95 -7.70 -26.30 4.51
CA ASP A 95 -6.48 -25.54 4.26
C ASP A 95 -6.60 -24.73 2.97
N VAL A 96 -6.13 -23.50 3.01
CA VAL A 96 -6.13 -22.59 1.87
C VAL A 96 -4.71 -22.47 1.31
N ARG A 97 -4.59 -22.65 0.01
CA ARG A 97 -3.35 -22.39 -0.74
C ARG A 97 -3.56 -21.23 -1.68
N PHE A 98 -2.56 -20.36 -1.76
CA PHE A 98 -2.56 -19.19 -2.65
C PHE A 98 -1.54 -19.41 -3.77
N SER A 99 -1.88 -18.99 -4.99
CA SER A 99 -0.99 -19.05 -6.16
C SER A 99 -0.02 -17.86 -6.24
N PHE A 100 -0.12 -16.89 -5.33
CA PHE A 100 0.71 -15.69 -5.29
C PHE A 100 1.30 -15.48 -3.89
N THR A 101 2.28 -14.59 -3.79
CA THR A 101 2.85 -14.14 -2.52
C THR A 101 2.19 -12.83 -2.11
N PRO A 102 1.40 -12.81 -1.01
CA PRO A 102 0.75 -11.59 -0.57
C PRO A 102 1.74 -10.60 0.02
N ASP A 103 1.61 -9.34 -0.39
CA ASP A 103 2.39 -8.20 0.09
C ASP A 103 1.52 -6.95 0.21
N PRO A 104 1.22 -6.47 1.44
CA PRO A 104 0.40 -5.27 1.64
C PRO A 104 0.93 -4.01 0.98
N ALA A 105 2.24 -3.92 0.69
CA ALA A 105 2.83 -2.75 0.05
C ALA A 105 2.43 -2.62 -1.43
N LYS A 106 2.08 -3.74 -2.09
CA LYS A 106 1.75 -3.78 -3.52
C LYS A 106 0.31 -3.37 -3.86
N THR A 107 -0.55 -3.21 -2.87
CA THR A 107 -1.91 -2.68 -3.06
C THR A 107 -2.06 -1.33 -2.39
N PHE A 108 -3.19 -0.67 -2.61
CA PHE A 108 -3.43 0.66 -2.07
C PHE A 108 -3.16 0.73 -0.57
N ASN A 109 -2.21 1.58 -0.18
CA ASN A 109 -1.94 1.92 1.21
C ASN A 109 -1.48 3.38 1.34
N ARG A 110 -1.60 3.92 2.55
CA ARG A 110 -1.15 5.27 2.92
C ARG A 110 0.00 5.22 3.94
N GLY A 111 0.77 4.17 3.89
CA GLY A 111 1.66 3.77 4.96
C GLY A 111 0.90 3.05 6.08
N ALA A 112 1.60 2.28 6.88
CA ALA A 112 1.05 1.47 7.95
C ALA A 112 1.25 2.11 9.32
N THR A 113 0.35 1.82 10.25
CA THR A 113 0.46 2.16 11.66
C THR A 113 -0.21 1.11 12.52
N GLU A 114 0.31 0.87 13.69
CA GLU A 114 -0.29 0.03 14.73
C GLU A 114 -1.21 0.83 15.66
N TYR A 115 -1.38 2.13 15.37
CA TYR A 115 -2.05 3.10 16.23
C TYR A 115 -1.49 3.09 17.65
N PHE A 116 -2.30 2.74 18.65
CA PHE A 116 -1.97 2.89 20.05
C PHE A 116 -1.87 1.56 20.81
N VAL A 117 -1.62 0.44 20.11
CA VAL A 117 -1.52 -0.90 20.72
C VAL A 117 -0.45 -0.93 21.81
N HIS A 118 0.70 -0.32 21.56
CA HIS A 118 1.81 -0.22 22.53
C HIS A 118 1.93 1.16 23.18
N GLY A 119 0.85 1.96 23.17
CA GLY A 119 0.82 3.31 23.73
C GLY A 119 0.75 4.38 22.65
N ARG A 120 0.75 5.64 23.09
CA ARG A 120 0.57 6.78 22.20
C ARG A 120 1.83 7.01 21.35
N ILE A 121 1.67 6.99 20.04
CA ILE A 121 2.73 7.29 19.06
C ILE A 121 2.40 8.54 18.26
N PRO A 122 3.40 9.33 17.83
CA PRO A 122 3.22 10.43 16.88
C PRO A 122 3.05 9.90 15.45
N HIS A 123 2.68 10.78 14.52
CA HIS A 123 2.70 10.51 13.08
C HIS A 123 1.80 9.37 12.59
N ILE A 124 0.60 9.24 13.17
CA ILE A 124 -0.42 8.27 12.72
C ILE A 124 -1.15 8.72 11.45
N ALA A 125 -0.92 9.93 10.98
CA ALA A 125 -1.53 10.48 9.77
C ALA A 125 -0.51 10.63 8.64
N THR A 126 -0.98 10.55 7.40
CA THR A 126 -0.24 10.90 6.19
C THR A 126 -0.65 12.31 5.77
N ILE A 127 0.08 13.32 6.26
CA ILE A 127 -0.30 14.73 6.12
C ILE A 127 0.01 15.33 4.75
N THR A 128 0.86 14.68 3.95
CA THR A 128 1.29 15.16 2.64
C THR A 128 0.37 14.74 1.50
N THR A 129 -0.27 13.58 1.61
CA THR A 129 -1.17 13.05 0.57
C THR A 129 -2.16 12.05 1.13
N PRO A 130 -3.43 12.03 0.66
CA PRO A 130 -4.38 10.97 0.99
C PRO A 130 -4.31 9.80 -0.01
N LYS A 131 -3.42 9.88 -1.00
CA LYS A 131 -3.26 8.91 -2.08
C LYS A 131 -2.28 7.80 -1.69
N ASN A 132 -2.26 6.72 -2.46
CA ASN A 132 -1.21 5.72 -2.41
C ASN A 132 0.06 6.29 -3.06
N ALA A 133 1.08 6.54 -2.27
CA ALA A 133 2.38 6.98 -2.78
C ALA A 133 3.18 5.82 -3.42
N GLY A 134 2.93 4.59 -2.97
CA GLY A 134 3.66 3.41 -3.42
C GLY A 134 4.92 3.10 -2.62
N GLU A 135 5.62 2.06 -3.05
CA GLU A 135 6.88 1.59 -2.47
C GLU A 135 8.10 2.22 -3.17
N PRO A 136 9.18 2.57 -2.45
CA PRO A 136 10.39 3.10 -3.06
C PRO A 136 11.09 2.04 -3.92
N ILE A 137 11.23 2.30 -5.24
CA ILE A 137 11.82 1.34 -6.17
C ILE A 137 13.13 1.83 -6.81
N GLY A 138 13.49 3.10 -6.65
CA GLY A 138 14.71 3.58 -7.26
C GLY A 138 14.87 5.09 -7.22
N THR A 139 15.87 5.56 -7.98
CA THR A 139 16.24 6.98 -8.02
C THR A 139 16.54 7.39 -9.45
N VAL A 140 16.06 8.57 -9.84
CA VAL A 140 16.32 9.16 -11.17
C VAL A 140 17.82 9.44 -11.33
N LYS A 141 18.38 8.94 -12.43
CA LYS A 141 19.76 9.20 -12.84
C LYS A 141 19.86 10.27 -13.92
N LYS A 142 18.96 10.20 -14.90
CA LYS A 142 18.98 11.09 -16.05
C LYS A 142 17.56 11.31 -16.56
N ILE A 143 17.32 12.50 -17.09
CA ILE A 143 16.07 12.84 -17.74
C ILE A 143 16.39 13.19 -19.19
N ASN A 144 15.72 12.48 -20.11
CA ASN A 144 15.79 12.71 -21.54
C ASN A 144 14.49 13.41 -22.00
N ALA A 145 14.42 13.79 -23.27
CA ALA A 145 13.24 14.46 -23.83
C ALA A 145 11.93 13.64 -23.73
N ARG A 146 12.03 12.30 -23.81
CA ARG A 146 10.86 11.38 -23.82
C ARG A 146 10.96 10.23 -22.84
N SER A 147 12.01 10.19 -22.04
CA SER A 147 12.27 9.09 -21.10
C SER A 147 12.97 9.59 -19.84
N ILE A 148 12.92 8.77 -18.82
CA ILE A 148 13.75 8.91 -17.61
C ILE A 148 14.59 7.66 -17.46
N VAL A 149 15.81 7.83 -16.99
CA VAL A 149 16.69 6.71 -16.62
C VAL A 149 16.74 6.67 -15.10
N ILE A 150 16.40 5.54 -14.53
CA ILE A 150 16.45 5.33 -13.09
C ILE A 150 17.41 4.19 -12.74
N ARG A 151 17.98 4.28 -11.55
CA ARG A 151 18.60 3.13 -10.90
C ARG A 151 17.52 2.45 -10.07
N ALA A 152 17.06 1.28 -10.54
CA ALA A 152 15.98 0.54 -9.90
C ALA A 152 16.52 -0.54 -8.96
N ASN A 153 15.83 -0.78 -7.86
CA ASN A 153 16.12 -1.87 -6.91
C ASN A 153 15.44 -3.17 -7.31
N GLU A 154 14.34 -3.06 -8.06
CA GLU A 154 13.51 -4.16 -8.55
C GLU A 154 13.22 -4.01 -10.04
N PRO A 155 12.87 -5.10 -10.75
CA PRO A 155 12.42 -5.04 -12.13
C PRO A 155 11.17 -4.14 -12.26
N LEU A 156 11.13 -3.43 -13.37
CA LEU A 156 10.00 -2.62 -13.81
C LEU A 156 9.39 -3.19 -15.06
N HIS A 157 8.08 -3.00 -15.22
CA HIS A 157 7.33 -3.54 -16.33
C HIS A 157 6.51 -2.44 -17.03
N ASN A 158 6.18 -2.70 -18.29
CA ASN A 158 5.26 -1.85 -19.03
C ASN A 158 3.90 -1.83 -18.31
N GLY A 159 3.36 -0.65 -18.07
CA GLY A 159 2.12 -0.46 -17.35
C GLY A 159 2.28 -0.19 -15.84
N ASP A 160 3.50 -0.24 -15.29
CA ASP A 160 3.73 0.14 -13.90
C ASP A 160 3.33 1.59 -13.66
N GLY A 161 2.60 1.82 -12.59
CA GLY A 161 2.30 3.15 -12.08
C GLY A 161 3.41 3.62 -11.16
N LEU A 162 4.00 4.76 -11.47
CA LEU A 162 5.11 5.34 -10.73
C LEU A 162 4.73 6.69 -10.15
N THR A 163 5.28 7.01 -9.00
CA THR A 163 5.06 8.29 -8.34
C THR A 163 6.37 8.87 -7.82
N PHE A 164 6.35 10.16 -7.54
CA PHE A 164 7.44 10.87 -6.88
C PHE A 164 6.89 12.11 -6.18
N TYR A 165 7.60 12.57 -5.16
CA TYR A 165 7.31 13.86 -4.53
C TYR A 165 8.10 14.95 -5.24
N ASP A 166 7.40 16.01 -5.63
CA ASP A 166 8.02 17.19 -6.21
C ASP A 166 8.72 18.07 -5.16
N GLN A 167 9.27 19.22 -5.60
CA GLN A 167 9.96 20.15 -4.69
C GLN A 167 9.05 20.82 -3.65
N LYS A 168 7.74 20.81 -3.90
CA LYS A 168 6.74 21.33 -2.95
C LYS A 168 6.25 20.25 -2.00
N GLY A 169 6.70 18.99 -2.17
CA GLY A 169 6.22 17.84 -1.43
C GLY A 169 4.88 17.31 -1.95
N GLU A 170 4.43 17.72 -3.12
CA GLU A 170 3.22 17.23 -3.74
C GLU A 170 3.49 15.92 -4.49
N LEU A 171 2.56 14.95 -4.35
CA LEU A 171 2.67 13.67 -5.02
C LEU A 171 2.25 13.77 -6.47
N SER A 172 3.18 13.53 -7.38
CA SER A 172 2.98 13.46 -8.82
C SER A 172 3.12 12.02 -9.31
N GLY A 173 2.45 11.67 -10.42
CA GLY A 173 2.44 10.33 -10.99
C GLY A 173 2.84 10.31 -12.46
N LEU A 174 3.37 9.17 -12.88
CA LEU A 174 3.66 8.86 -14.28
C LEU A 174 3.39 7.38 -14.56
N LEU A 175 3.07 7.05 -15.80
CA LEU A 175 2.89 5.68 -16.26
C LEU A 175 4.14 5.23 -17.03
N ALA A 176 4.66 4.06 -16.70
CA ALA A 176 5.73 3.40 -17.44
C ALA A 176 5.15 2.75 -18.72
N ASN A 177 5.04 3.54 -19.81
CA ASN A 177 4.47 3.03 -21.07
C ASN A 177 5.35 1.97 -21.71
N ARG A 178 6.66 2.18 -21.72
CA ARG A 178 7.67 1.24 -22.18
C ARG A 178 8.86 1.28 -21.23
N VAL A 179 9.35 0.12 -20.91
CA VAL A 179 10.47 -0.07 -19.98
C VAL A 179 11.56 -0.84 -20.72
N GLU A 180 12.77 -0.31 -20.73
CA GLU A 180 13.95 -0.92 -21.34
C GLU A 180 15.04 -1.09 -20.28
N PRO A 181 15.38 -2.33 -19.90
CA PRO A 181 16.53 -2.59 -19.05
C PRO A 181 17.81 -2.12 -19.73
N LEU A 182 18.67 -1.46 -18.96
CA LEU A 182 20.03 -1.07 -19.37
C LEU A 182 21.06 -1.86 -18.54
N GLU A 183 22.33 -1.58 -18.73
CA GLU A 183 23.38 -2.23 -17.96
C GLU A 183 23.26 -2.00 -16.45
N GLY A 184 23.59 -3.02 -15.68
CA GLY A 184 23.53 -3.02 -14.23
C GLY A 184 22.08 -2.98 -13.71
N ARG A 185 21.84 -2.17 -12.69
CA ARG A 185 20.50 -1.95 -12.11
C ARG A 185 19.83 -0.69 -12.69
N THR A 186 20.09 -0.39 -13.95
CA THR A 186 19.60 0.83 -14.59
C THR A 186 18.50 0.48 -15.58
N THR A 187 17.45 1.28 -15.62
CA THR A 187 16.27 1.06 -16.48
C THR A 187 15.86 2.39 -17.10
N GLU A 188 15.61 2.39 -18.40
CA GLU A 188 15.00 3.52 -19.10
C GLU A 188 13.50 3.34 -19.20
N ILE A 189 12.76 4.39 -18.82
CA ILE A 189 11.30 4.40 -18.77
C ILE A 189 10.80 5.48 -19.73
N PHE A 190 10.05 5.08 -20.73
CA PHE A 190 9.38 5.95 -21.67
C PHE A 190 8.00 6.27 -21.15
N THR A 191 7.69 7.55 -21.06
CA THR A 191 6.41 8.06 -20.55
C THR A 191 5.56 8.62 -21.68
N ARG A 192 4.25 8.66 -21.48
CA ARG A 192 3.32 9.25 -22.46
C ARG A 192 3.57 10.75 -22.63
N GLU A 193 3.77 11.44 -21.54
CA GLU A 193 4.09 12.87 -21.52
C GLU A 193 5.59 13.07 -21.43
N SER A 194 6.08 14.19 -21.99
CA SER A 194 7.49 14.53 -21.86
C SER A 194 7.87 14.68 -20.37
N PRO A 195 8.90 13.97 -19.88
CA PRO A 195 9.38 14.13 -18.51
C PRO A 195 9.76 15.56 -18.13
N ALA A 196 10.14 16.38 -19.11
CA ALA A 196 10.43 17.80 -18.91
C ALA A 196 9.21 18.63 -18.48
N LYS A 197 7.98 18.12 -18.73
CA LYS A 197 6.73 18.72 -18.27
C LYS A 197 6.29 18.23 -16.89
N LEU A 198 6.93 17.17 -16.38
CA LEU A 198 6.65 16.66 -15.03
C LEU A 198 7.28 17.63 -14.03
N ALA A 199 6.42 18.29 -13.28
CA ALA A 199 6.81 19.35 -12.35
C ALA A 199 7.97 18.90 -11.45
N ASN A 200 9.13 19.51 -11.67
CA ASN A 200 10.31 19.39 -10.80
C ASN A 200 10.93 17.98 -10.65
N LEU A 201 10.69 17.06 -11.61
CA LEU A 201 11.45 15.84 -11.67
C LEU A 201 12.91 16.15 -12.04
N ARG A 202 13.87 15.63 -11.28
CA ARG A 202 15.32 15.89 -11.46
C ARG A 202 16.14 14.66 -11.10
N PRO A 203 17.41 14.58 -11.55
CA PRO A 203 18.34 13.57 -11.04
C PRO A 203 18.39 13.60 -9.51
N GLY A 204 18.42 12.43 -8.88
CA GLY A 204 18.33 12.26 -7.42
C GLY A 204 16.91 12.12 -6.88
N THR A 205 15.85 12.42 -7.65
CA THR A 205 14.47 12.22 -7.19
C THR A 205 14.20 10.74 -6.95
N GLN A 206 13.64 10.42 -5.78
CA GLN A 206 13.17 9.06 -5.46
C GLN A 206 11.92 8.75 -6.26
N ILE A 207 11.89 7.57 -6.87
CA ILE A 207 10.73 7.02 -7.56
C ILE A 207 10.11 5.93 -6.71
N LEU A 208 8.78 5.99 -6.59
CA LEU A 208 7.97 4.99 -5.93
C LEU A 208 7.08 4.29 -6.96
N ARG A 209 6.68 3.04 -6.69
CA ARG A 209 5.75 2.27 -7.51
C ARG A 209 4.44 2.08 -6.75
N ASN A 210 3.37 2.70 -7.23
CA ASN A 210 2.03 2.59 -6.64
C ASN A 210 1.11 1.60 -7.37
N HIS A 211 1.57 1.06 -8.49
CA HIS A 211 0.91 -0.02 -9.22
C HIS A 211 1.97 -0.91 -9.89
N ASP A 212 2.03 -2.17 -9.49
CA ASP A 212 2.90 -3.20 -10.06
C ASP A 212 2.08 -4.05 -11.04
N GLN A 213 2.26 -3.79 -12.34
CA GLN A 213 1.48 -4.43 -13.40
C GLN A 213 1.72 -5.95 -13.47
N ALA A 214 2.94 -6.40 -13.25
CA ALA A 214 3.26 -7.83 -13.30
C ALA A 214 2.60 -8.56 -12.12
N TRP A 215 2.71 -8.01 -10.93
CA TRP A 215 2.10 -8.57 -9.73
C TRP A 215 0.56 -8.54 -9.78
N THR A 216 -0.04 -7.47 -10.32
CA THR A 216 -1.49 -7.38 -10.54
C THR A 216 -1.99 -8.52 -11.44
N ARG A 217 -1.24 -8.87 -12.48
CA ARG A 217 -1.58 -10.01 -13.34
C ARG A 217 -1.55 -11.36 -12.61
N GLU A 218 -0.70 -11.53 -11.61
CA GLU A 218 -0.71 -12.74 -10.77
C GLU A 218 -2.00 -12.87 -9.96
N LEU A 219 -2.72 -11.77 -9.72
CA LEU A 219 -4.00 -11.76 -9.01
C LEU A 219 -5.21 -11.96 -9.94
N GLU A 220 -5.02 -12.00 -11.25
CA GLU A 220 -6.12 -12.28 -12.18
C GLU A 220 -6.66 -13.72 -11.98
N GLY A 221 -7.97 -13.89 -12.12
CA GLY A 221 -8.64 -15.18 -11.99
C GLY A 221 -8.68 -15.74 -10.56
N ASP A 222 -8.67 -17.07 -10.45
CA ASP A 222 -8.75 -17.80 -9.18
C ASP A 222 -7.35 -17.94 -8.56
N THR A 223 -7.12 -17.22 -7.49
CA THR A 223 -5.82 -17.16 -6.82
C THR A 223 -5.74 -17.95 -5.51
N SER A 224 -6.82 -18.65 -5.16
CA SER A 224 -6.85 -19.47 -3.94
C SER A 224 -7.64 -20.75 -4.12
N VAL A 225 -7.15 -21.82 -3.51
CA VAL A 225 -7.83 -23.11 -3.46
C VAL A 225 -7.96 -23.53 -2.01
N ARG A 226 -9.20 -23.78 -1.57
CA ARG A 226 -9.48 -24.35 -0.25
C ARG A 226 -9.80 -25.84 -0.39
N LYS A 227 -9.09 -26.67 0.36
CA LYS A 227 -9.34 -28.12 0.44
C LYS A 227 -9.76 -28.49 1.85
N ILE A 228 -10.83 -29.27 1.95
CA ILE A 228 -11.32 -29.81 3.22
C ILE A 228 -11.08 -31.33 3.16
N PRO A 229 -10.24 -31.88 4.07
CA PRO A 229 -10.08 -33.33 4.14
C PRO A 229 -11.38 -33.96 4.62
N VAL A 230 -11.81 -35.00 3.92
CA VAL A 230 -12.97 -35.82 4.30
C VAL A 230 -12.50 -37.25 4.48
N ARG A 231 -13.02 -37.93 5.51
CA ARG A 231 -12.84 -39.36 5.73
C ARG A 231 -14.18 -40.04 5.41
N ILE A 232 -14.12 -41.00 4.52
CA ILE A 232 -15.29 -41.83 4.16
C ILE A 232 -15.05 -43.17 4.85
N GLU A 233 -15.99 -43.57 5.72
CA GLU A 233 -16.01 -44.86 6.40
C GLU A 233 -17.02 -45.81 5.75
#